data_5cd4f85d69d31eb356ec8c5b6118879e
#
_entry.id   5cd4f85d69d31eb356ec8c5b6118879e
#
_cell.length_a   1.000
_cell.length_b   1.000
_cell.length_c   1.000
_cell.angle_alpha   90.00
_cell.angle_beta   90.00
_cell.angle_gamma   90.00
#
_symmetry.space_group_name_H-M   'P 1'
#
loop_
_entity.id
_entity.type
_entity.pdbx_description
1 polymer ?
#
loop_
_entity_poly.entity_id
_entity_poly.type
_entity_poly.pdbx_seq_one_letter_code
_entity_poly.pdbx_strand_id
1 'polypeptide(L)'
;MSSEANKALVRRFFEAFNAGDLDGVAAVFATNAVVHNSGAPDPLNLEGFRQLAAVFLAAFPGGQHSIDDMIAEGDKVVTRITYRGAHTGDLMGIPPTGKHVAVSAMTIDQIANGKIVETWRLFDQMGMMQQIGVIPTPEEATA
;
A
#
# COMPACT_ATOMS: atom_id res chain seq x y z
N MET A 1 -20.31 -10.91 -7.49
CA MET A 1 -20.30 -9.49 -7.86
C MET A 1 -19.60 -9.31 -9.20
N SER A 2 -19.93 -8.26 -9.91
CA SER A 2 -19.32 -7.99 -11.21
C SER A 2 -17.86 -7.53 -11.07
N SER A 3 -17.09 -7.69 -12.14
CA SER A 3 -15.71 -7.17 -12.23
C SER A 3 -15.66 -5.67 -11.95
N GLU A 4 -16.62 -4.92 -12.48
CA GLU A 4 -16.68 -3.47 -12.28
C GLU A 4 -16.96 -3.10 -10.82
N ALA A 5 -17.84 -3.83 -10.15
CA ALA A 5 -18.13 -3.62 -8.72
C ALA A 5 -16.89 -3.95 -7.86
N ASN A 6 -16.17 -5.01 -8.20
CA ASN A 6 -14.95 -5.40 -7.49
C ASN A 6 -13.84 -4.37 -7.69
N LYS A 7 -13.66 -3.88 -8.92
CA LYS A 7 -12.70 -2.80 -9.20
C LYS A 7 -13.08 -1.52 -8.44
N ALA A 8 -14.37 -1.18 -8.38
CA ALA A 8 -14.83 0.00 -7.66
C ALA A 8 -14.51 -0.08 -6.16
N LEU A 9 -14.63 -1.27 -5.57
CA LEU A 9 -14.28 -1.51 -4.17
C LEU A 9 -12.79 -1.24 -3.93
N VAL A 10 -11.92 -1.74 -4.81
CA VAL A 10 -10.48 -1.51 -4.70
C VAL A 10 -10.12 -0.04 -4.89
N ARG A 11 -10.78 0.66 -5.84
CA ARG A 11 -10.59 2.10 -5.99
C ARG A 11 -10.94 2.87 -4.73
N ARG A 12 -12.01 2.48 -4.03
CA ARG A 12 -12.38 3.11 -2.75
C ARG A 12 -11.30 2.95 -1.69
N PHE A 13 -10.60 1.79 -1.69
CA PHE A 13 -9.45 1.59 -0.79
C PHE A 13 -8.39 2.67 -1.01
N PHE A 14 -7.96 2.86 -2.27
CA PHE A 14 -6.90 3.83 -2.58
C PHE A 14 -7.36 5.27 -2.36
N GLU A 15 -8.62 5.58 -2.68
CA GLU A 15 -9.19 6.90 -2.40
C GLU A 15 -9.18 7.22 -0.90
N ALA A 16 -9.60 6.27 -0.07
CA ALA A 16 -9.61 6.44 1.38
C ALA A 16 -8.19 6.60 1.92
N PHE A 17 -7.25 5.76 1.46
CA PHE A 17 -5.85 5.86 1.87
C PHE A 17 -5.27 7.22 1.49
N ASN A 18 -5.50 7.67 0.26
CA ASN A 18 -5.02 8.96 -0.24
C ASN A 18 -5.61 10.14 0.53
N ALA A 19 -6.81 9.98 1.07
CA ALA A 19 -7.45 10.99 1.91
C ALA A 19 -7.00 10.93 3.38
N GLY A 20 -6.18 9.95 3.75
CA GLY A 20 -5.80 9.73 5.14
C GLY A 20 -6.93 9.19 6.02
N ASP A 21 -7.96 8.61 5.39
CA ASP A 21 -9.15 8.11 6.07
C ASP A 21 -8.99 6.63 6.44
N LEU A 22 -8.41 6.36 7.61
CA LEU A 22 -8.17 4.99 8.08
C LEU A 22 -9.46 4.22 8.31
N ASP A 23 -10.54 4.87 8.72
CA ASP A 23 -11.84 4.21 8.88
C ASP A 23 -12.40 3.80 7.52
N GLY A 24 -12.24 4.65 6.51
CA GLY A 24 -12.61 4.33 5.12
C GLY A 24 -11.78 3.18 4.55
N VAL A 25 -10.49 3.14 4.87
CA VAL A 25 -9.60 2.01 4.50
C VAL A 25 -10.13 0.72 5.13
N ALA A 26 -10.40 0.72 6.42
CA ALA A 26 -10.89 -0.47 7.12
C ALA A 26 -12.27 -0.91 6.61
N ALA A 27 -13.11 0.03 6.19
CA ALA A 27 -14.49 -0.26 5.78
C ALA A 27 -14.58 -1.13 4.52
N VAL A 28 -13.55 -1.18 3.68
CA VAL A 28 -13.56 -2.01 2.47
C VAL A 28 -13.14 -3.46 2.73
N PHE A 29 -12.65 -3.76 3.93
CA PHE A 29 -12.22 -5.10 4.31
C PHE A 29 -13.27 -5.82 5.14
N ALA A 30 -13.31 -7.16 5.02
CA ALA A 30 -13.99 -7.99 5.99
C ALA A 30 -13.27 -7.90 7.33
N THR A 31 -14.01 -8.03 8.44
CA THR A 31 -13.43 -7.90 9.78
C THR A 31 -12.37 -8.97 10.08
N ASN A 32 -12.47 -10.13 9.41
CA ASN A 32 -11.52 -11.24 9.53
C ASN A 32 -10.56 -11.34 8.35
N ALA A 33 -10.37 -10.25 7.61
CA ALA A 33 -9.48 -10.22 6.43
C ALA A 33 -8.05 -10.62 6.81
N VAL A 34 -7.37 -11.27 5.85
CA VAL A 34 -5.97 -11.66 5.97
C VAL A 34 -5.15 -10.83 5.00
N VAL A 35 -4.12 -10.18 5.51
CA VAL A 35 -3.25 -9.29 4.70
C VAL A 35 -1.85 -9.88 4.65
N HIS A 36 -1.40 -10.23 3.44
CA HIS A 36 -0.02 -10.63 3.18
C HIS A 36 0.72 -9.42 2.63
N ASN A 37 1.56 -8.82 3.45
CA ASN A 37 2.30 -7.62 3.07
C ASN A 37 3.79 -7.94 3.00
N SER A 38 4.45 -7.57 1.89
CA SER A 38 5.86 -7.90 1.67
C SER A 38 6.81 -7.34 2.74
N GLY A 39 6.40 -6.28 3.43
CA GLY A 39 7.18 -5.69 4.52
C GLY A 39 6.99 -6.35 5.88
N ALA A 40 6.11 -7.36 5.98
CA ALA A 40 5.82 -8.06 7.23
C ALA A 40 6.11 -9.55 7.06
N PRO A 41 6.82 -10.20 8.04
CA PRO A 41 7.18 -11.61 7.91
C PRO A 41 5.98 -12.55 8.02
N ASP A 42 4.94 -12.17 8.75
CA ASP A 42 3.74 -12.97 8.96
C ASP A 42 2.50 -12.24 8.44
N PRO A 43 1.43 -12.96 8.09
CA PRO A 43 0.17 -12.31 7.72
C PRO A 43 -0.35 -11.39 8.82
N LEU A 44 -0.95 -10.29 8.41
CA LEU A 44 -1.56 -9.32 9.32
C LEU A 44 -3.06 -9.51 9.34
N ASN A 45 -3.68 -9.23 10.48
CA ASN A 45 -5.12 -9.03 10.55
C ASN A 45 -5.44 -7.56 10.17
N LEU A 46 -6.73 -7.22 10.15
CA LEU A 46 -7.15 -5.87 9.76
C LEU A 46 -6.56 -4.80 10.68
N GLU A 47 -6.52 -5.04 11.99
CA GLU A 47 -5.95 -4.08 12.94
C GLU A 47 -4.45 -3.87 12.69
N GLY A 48 -3.70 -4.96 12.47
CA GLY A 48 -2.27 -4.86 12.13
C GLY A 48 -2.03 -4.10 10.83
N PHE A 49 -2.87 -4.32 9.83
CA PHE A 49 -2.77 -3.58 8.57
C PHE A 49 -3.11 -2.10 8.76
N ARG A 50 -4.12 -1.80 9.57
CA ARG A 50 -4.49 -0.42 9.89
C ARG A 50 -3.34 0.31 10.58
N GLN A 51 -2.64 -0.35 11.50
CA GLN A 51 -1.45 0.21 12.16
C GLN A 51 -0.32 0.48 11.15
N LEU A 52 -0.09 -0.45 10.22
CA LEU A 52 0.91 -0.27 9.17
C LEU A 52 0.55 0.90 8.25
N ALA A 53 -0.71 1.02 7.86
CA ALA A 53 -1.19 2.15 7.06
C ALA A 53 -0.96 3.48 7.78
N ALA A 54 -1.21 3.53 9.09
CA ALA A 54 -0.98 4.72 9.90
C ALA A 54 0.50 5.12 9.91
N VAL A 55 1.42 4.14 9.94
CA VAL A 55 2.87 4.39 9.88
C VAL A 55 3.23 5.10 8.57
N PHE A 56 2.72 4.62 7.45
CA PHE A 56 3.00 5.23 6.14
C PHE A 56 2.36 6.60 6.00
N LEU A 57 1.15 6.80 6.51
CA LEU A 57 0.50 8.11 6.50
C LEU A 57 1.28 9.14 7.32
N ALA A 58 1.86 8.74 8.44
CA ALA A 58 2.67 9.61 9.27
C ALA A 58 4.04 9.90 8.65
N ALA A 59 4.65 8.90 8.00
CA ALA A 59 5.96 9.04 7.38
C ALA A 59 5.92 9.90 6.10
N PHE A 60 4.83 9.78 5.33
CA PHE A 60 4.64 10.48 4.05
C PHE A 60 3.30 11.25 4.08
N PRO A 61 3.21 12.34 4.87
CA PRO A 61 1.97 13.10 4.94
C PRO A 61 1.55 13.61 3.57
N GLY A 62 0.28 13.40 3.22
CA GLY A 62 -0.23 13.79 1.90
C GLY A 62 0.22 12.91 0.76
N GLY A 63 0.86 11.78 1.03
CA GLY A 63 1.27 10.82 0.00
C GLY A 63 0.09 10.27 -0.78
N GLN A 64 0.29 10.00 -2.07
CA GLN A 64 -0.77 9.61 -3.00
C GLN A 64 -0.41 8.35 -3.77
N HIS A 65 -1.37 7.42 -3.83
CA HIS A 65 -1.32 6.30 -4.77
C HIS A 65 -1.95 6.72 -6.09
N SER A 66 -1.31 6.37 -7.20
CA SER A 66 -1.95 6.39 -8.51
C SER A 66 -2.12 4.96 -9.01
N ILE A 67 -3.29 4.65 -9.54
CA ILE A 67 -3.57 3.36 -10.15
C ILE A 67 -3.07 3.40 -11.58
N ASP A 68 -2.06 2.60 -11.88
CA ASP A 68 -1.45 2.55 -13.21
C ASP A 68 -2.13 1.52 -14.10
N ASP A 69 -2.64 0.43 -13.52
CA ASP A 69 -3.36 -0.62 -14.23
C ASP A 69 -4.21 -1.42 -13.25
N MET A 70 -5.32 -1.97 -13.72
CA MET A 70 -6.22 -2.76 -12.89
C MET A 70 -6.92 -3.81 -13.74
N ILE A 71 -6.81 -5.06 -13.32
CA ILE A 71 -7.37 -6.22 -14.01
C ILE A 71 -8.20 -7.01 -13.01
N ALA A 72 -9.41 -7.41 -13.40
CA ALA A 72 -10.27 -8.24 -12.57
C ALA A 72 -10.67 -9.50 -13.31
N GLU A 73 -10.62 -10.62 -12.60
CA GLU A 73 -11.10 -11.91 -13.07
C GLU A 73 -11.71 -12.68 -11.90
N GLY A 74 -12.95 -13.13 -12.05
CA GLY A 74 -13.66 -13.80 -10.99
C GLY A 74 -13.82 -12.90 -9.77
N ASP A 75 -13.39 -13.39 -8.62
CA ASP A 75 -13.46 -12.67 -7.35
C ASP A 75 -12.16 -11.92 -7.01
N LYS A 76 -11.21 -11.83 -7.96
CA LYS A 76 -9.90 -11.21 -7.72
C LYS A 76 -9.69 -9.97 -8.56
N VAL A 77 -9.02 -8.99 -7.97
CA VAL A 77 -8.59 -7.77 -8.66
C VAL A 77 -7.08 -7.63 -8.48
N VAL A 78 -6.37 -7.46 -9.59
CA VAL A 78 -4.94 -7.17 -9.60
C VAL A 78 -4.77 -5.70 -9.93
N THR A 79 -3.98 -4.98 -9.12
CA THR A 79 -3.75 -3.56 -9.30
C THR A 79 -2.26 -3.27 -9.30
N ARG A 80 -1.80 -2.53 -10.28
CA ARG A 80 -0.44 -1.98 -10.33
C ARG A 80 -0.54 -0.51 -9.98
N ILE A 81 0.24 -0.07 -8.99
CA ILE A 81 0.16 1.28 -8.44
C ILE A 81 1.54 1.89 -8.30
N THR A 82 1.58 3.22 -8.22
CA THR A 82 2.76 3.98 -7.83
C THR A 82 2.38 4.88 -6.66
N TYR A 83 3.15 4.79 -5.58
CA TYR A 83 2.98 5.65 -4.42
C TYR A 83 4.01 6.76 -4.45
N ARG A 84 3.56 8.01 -4.33
CA ARG A 84 4.44 9.19 -4.33
C ARG A 84 4.21 10.00 -3.07
N GLY A 85 5.30 10.46 -2.46
CA GLY A 85 5.22 11.30 -1.28
C GLY A 85 6.58 11.83 -0.89
N ALA A 86 6.60 12.73 0.09
CA ALA A 86 7.83 13.27 0.66
C ALA A 86 8.01 12.69 2.06
N HIS A 87 9.21 12.19 2.36
CA HIS A 87 9.54 11.59 3.65
C HIS A 87 9.77 12.70 4.69
N THR A 88 8.69 13.17 5.29
CA THR A 88 8.72 14.28 6.27
C THR A 88 8.33 13.85 7.68
N GLY A 89 7.97 12.57 7.88
CA GLY A 89 7.71 11.98 9.19
C GLY A 89 8.59 10.76 9.43
N ASP A 90 8.62 10.29 10.66
CA ASP A 90 9.40 9.08 11.03
C ASP A 90 8.86 7.85 10.29
N LEU A 91 9.75 7.03 9.74
CA LEU A 91 9.42 5.75 9.11
C LEU A 91 10.12 4.64 9.88
N MET A 92 9.38 3.99 10.78
CA MET A 92 9.87 2.84 11.56
C MET A 92 11.27 3.09 12.18
N GLY A 93 11.44 4.25 12.79
CA GLY A 93 12.70 4.65 13.40
C GLY A 93 13.66 5.40 12.47
N ILE A 94 13.36 5.50 11.18
CA ILE A 94 14.16 6.29 10.24
C ILE A 94 13.70 7.75 10.30
N PRO A 95 14.58 8.68 10.72
CA PRO A 95 14.22 10.09 10.79
C PRO A 95 13.85 10.67 9.43
N PRO A 96 13.02 11.72 9.39
CA PRO A 96 12.63 12.36 8.13
C PRO A 96 13.85 12.80 7.32
N THR A 97 13.89 12.42 6.05
CA THR A 97 14.96 12.81 5.11
C THR A 97 14.57 13.98 4.22
N GLY A 98 13.28 14.29 4.14
CA GLY A 98 12.75 15.31 3.24
C GLY A 98 12.75 14.90 1.77
N LYS A 99 13.18 13.68 1.46
CA LYS A 99 13.31 13.20 0.08
C LYS A 99 11.98 12.69 -0.46
N HIS A 100 11.77 12.89 -1.74
CA HIS A 100 10.58 12.38 -2.43
C HIS A 100 10.80 10.95 -2.90
N VAL A 101 9.73 10.17 -2.86
CA VAL A 101 9.75 8.78 -3.35
C VAL A 101 8.69 8.58 -4.42
N ALA A 102 8.95 7.64 -5.33
CA ALA A 102 7.98 7.06 -6.24
C ALA A 102 8.19 5.55 -6.17
N VAL A 103 7.27 4.86 -5.48
CA VAL A 103 7.42 3.45 -5.14
C VAL A 103 6.42 2.62 -5.92
N SER A 104 6.90 1.63 -6.67
CA SER A 104 6.04 0.70 -7.39
C SER A 104 5.51 -0.37 -6.47
N ALA A 105 4.25 -0.73 -6.65
CA ALA A 105 3.62 -1.81 -5.90
C ALA A 105 2.60 -2.54 -6.77
N MET A 106 2.31 -3.78 -6.39
CA MET A 106 1.25 -4.58 -6.99
C MET A 106 0.46 -5.26 -5.89
N THR A 107 -0.84 -5.34 -6.09
CA THR A 107 -1.74 -6.00 -5.14
C THR A 107 -2.63 -7.00 -5.86
N ILE A 108 -2.97 -8.07 -5.15
CA ILE A 108 -4.06 -8.97 -5.54
C ILE A 108 -5.05 -8.96 -4.38
N ASP A 109 -6.28 -8.55 -4.66
CA ASP A 109 -7.35 -8.52 -3.67
C ASP A 109 -8.39 -9.56 -4.02
N GLN A 110 -8.72 -10.43 -3.08
CA GLN A 110 -9.82 -11.38 -3.20
C GLN A 110 -11.03 -10.83 -2.48
N ILE A 111 -12.17 -10.84 -3.19
CA ILE A 111 -13.38 -10.16 -2.74
C ILE A 111 -14.50 -11.18 -2.57
N ALA A 112 -15.22 -11.10 -1.44
CA ALA A 112 -16.40 -11.89 -1.19
C ALA A 112 -17.41 -11.01 -0.44
N ASN A 113 -18.70 -11.11 -0.83
CA ASN A 113 -19.80 -10.38 -0.20
C ASN A 113 -19.53 -8.86 -0.11
N GLY A 114 -18.90 -8.30 -1.16
CA GLY A 114 -18.65 -6.87 -1.24
C GLY A 114 -17.53 -6.36 -0.34
N LYS A 115 -16.68 -7.25 0.17
CA LYS A 115 -15.53 -6.90 1.03
C LYS A 115 -14.27 -7.61 0.57
N ILE A 116 -13.11 -7.00 0.81
CA ILE A 116 -11.83 -7.67 0.61
C ILE A 116 -11.64 -8.64 1.76
N VAL A 117 -11.48 -9.93 1.44
CA VAL A 117 -11.33 -10.99 2.45
C VAL A 117 -9.89 -11.45 2.59
N GLU A 118 -9.10 -11.31 1.54
CA GLU A 118 -7.67 -11.63 1.56
C GLU A 118 -6.97 -10.76 0.53
N THR A 119 -5.76 -10.32 0.84
CA THR A 119 -4.98 -9.46 -0.07
C THR A 119 -3.50 -9.82 0.01
N TRP A 120 -2.85 -9.78 -1.14
CA TRP A 120 -1.41 -9.95 -1.28
C TRP A 120 -0.85 -8.63 -1.82
N ARG A 121 0.04 -8.02 -1.05
CA ARG A 121 0.55 -6.68 -1.33
C ARG A 121 2.07 -6.73 -1.40
N LEU A 122 2.61 -6.40 -2.56
CA LEU A 122 4.05 -6.43 -2.81
C LEU A 122 4.48 -5.03 -3.25
N PHE A 123 5.40 -4.42 -2.52
CA PHE A 123 5.92 -3.10 -2.88
C PHE A 123 7.44 -3.12 -2.93
N ASP A 124 8.01 -2.21 -3.70
CA ASP A 124 9.47 -2.09 -3.87
C ASP A 124 10.10 -1.40 -2.67
N GLN A 125 10.23 -2.13 -1.58
CA GLN A 125 10.80 -1.62 -0.33
C GLN A 125 12.25 -1.20 -0.49
N MET A 126 13.04 -1.99 -1.22
CA MET A 126 14.44 -1.66 -1.47
C MET A 126 14.58 -0.35 -2.24
N GLY A 127 13.78 -0.18 -3.30
CA GLY A 127 13.74 1.07 -4.07
C GLY A 127 13.35 2.26 -3.22
N MET A 128 12.37 2.11 -2.35
CA MET A 128 11.97 3.16 -1.41
C MET A 128 13.15 3.55 -0.48
N MET A 129 13.84 2.56 0.09
CA MET A 129 14.97 2.80 0.98
C MET A 129 16.15 3.46 0.26
N GLN A 130 16.37 3.11 -1.01
CA GLN A 130 17.37 3.77 -1.84
C GLN A 130 17.01 5.23 -2.10
N GLN A 131 15.74 5.50 -2.40
CA GLN A 131 15.24 6.85 -2.69
C GLN A 131 15.33 7.78 -1.49
N ILE A 132 15.10 7.29 -0.28
CA ILE A 132 15.27 8.10 0.93
C ILE A 132 16.72 8.10 1.44
N GLY A 133 17.61 7.35 0.80
CA GLY A 133 19.06 7.44 1.05
C GLY A 133 19.59 6.57 2.18
N VAL A 134 18.83 5.61 2.70
CA VAL A 134 19.29 4.71 3.79
C VAL A 134 19.95 3.44 3.26
N ILE A 135 19.75 3.13 1.97
CA ILE A 135 20.43 2.04 1.26
C ILE A 135 21.05 2.64 0.00
N PRO A 136 22.33 2.31 -0.33
CA PRO A 136 22.94 2.86 -1.54
C PRO A 136 22.32 2.28 -2.80
N THR A 137 22.29 3.10 -3.87
CA THR A 137 21.93 2.63 -5.21
C THR A 137 23.09 1.79 -5.79
N PRO A 138 22.88 1.01 -6.86
CA PRO A 138 23.97 0.28 -7.51
C PRO A 138 25.15 1.15 -7.91
N GLU A 139 24.91 2.37 -8.41
CA GLU A 139 25.97 3.32 -8.75
C GLU A 139 26.74 3.78 -7.50
N GLU A 140 26.02 4.10 -6.42
CA GLU A 140 26.64 4.52 -5.15
C GLU A 140 27.45 3.40 -4.53
N ALA A 141 26.97 2.14 -4.63
CA ALA A 141 27.66 0.99 -4.07
C ALA A 141 28.97 0.66 -4.79
N THR A 142 29.10 1.05 -6.08
CA THR A 142 30.29 0.81 -6.89
C THR A 142 31.22 2.01 -6.99
N ALA A 143 30.82 3.13 -6.44
CA ALA A 143 31.59 4.38 -6.48
C ALA A 143 32.84 4.35 -5.59
#